data_810007385587fff15fae03aa48ca3d05
#
_entry.id   810007385587fff15fae03aa48ca3d05
#
_cell.length_a   1.000
_cell.length_b   1.000
_cell.length_c   1.000
_cell.angle_alpha   90.00
_cell.angle_beta   90.00
_cell.angle_gamma   90.00
#
_symmetry.space_group_name_H-M   'P 1'
#
loop_
_entity.id
_entity.type
_entity.pdbx_description
1 polymer ?
#
loop_
_entity_poly.entity_id
_entity_poly.type
_entity_poly.pdbx_seq_one_letter_code
_entity_poly.pdbx_strand_id
1 'polypeptide(L)'
;AVHRFKDPFAAWFLQKSGWLPAPWRIPVLEFLWKDDTVVPRDPAATTAAELPREKRFPGIDHVILRDGWGLDATWIEFSCGPYFAKHDHLDTNQFQIYHRGNLALDTGADYTETESPHYLNYYRRTVAHNTMLVYQPGETFFWGENKWTAANDGGQRMDSSRFWNSVRSLKDWSHTRDLWDRGHVAAFDPVPGRYTYVRGDGTGAYHPSKVERFVRDLAWLPHARVLFVLDRVRSTDPSFRKAWLLHGVAEPKVEGGGAGKPIGQGGTSYTNATIVTFEDGNGRLRVHSLLPADRDVIARGGQGWEFWTPGDQYGGAWGSGQNWPLDPPEGGPLPEDPYLKKMWLTFWGDDMQKLSPSNRRCVVPGSWRIEVSPKAAARDDVFLSVLEIGDRGAAPLRIDPIAEGKGLAGAVVAGEAAVLLATGPTPIAEGEATLPDTPSGFLLLTGLVPRATYDVQLTSAFAPGVPVWRLEAQANDAGVLETPWNGKDGRLRIRMLGPTTRSQP
;
A
#
# COMPACT_ATOMS: atom_id res chain seq x y z
N ALA A 1 19.47 2.87 -21.42
CA ALA A 1 18.46 1.99 -22.05
C ALA A 1 18.41 2.20 -23.56
N VAL A 2 18.14 3.42 -24.05
CA VAL A 2 17.94 3.67 -25.50
C VAL A 2 19.13 3.18 -26.32
N HIS A 3 20.32 3.68 -26.05
CA HIS A 3 21.52 3.33 -26.83
C HIS A 3 21.88 1.84 -26.73
N ARG A 4 21.95 1.30 -25.50
CA ARG A 4 22.43 -0.08 -25.25
C ARG A 4 21.43 -1.14 -25.67
N PHE A 5 20.14 -0.93 -25.40
CA PHE A 5 19.10 -1.95 -25.61
C PHE A 5 18.21 -1.65 -26.79
N LYS A 6 18.44 -0.52 -27.51
CA LYS A 6 17.59 -0.06 -28.61
C LYS A 6 16.11 0.01 -28.23
N ASP A 7 15.84 0.46 -26.99
CA ASP A 7 14.52 0.46 -26.40
C ASP A 7 13.67 1.65 -26.90
N PRO A 8 12.62 1.40 -27.71
CA PRO A 8 11.79 2.45 -28.29
C PRO A 8 10.89 3.13 -27.24
N PHE A 9 10.52 2.45 -26.17
CA PHE A 9 9.70 3.03 -25.09
C PHE A 9 10.52 3.99 -24.24
N ALA A 10 11.78 3.63 -23.93
CA ALA A 10 12.71 4.54 -23.28
C ALA A 10 12.97 5.77 -24.14
N ALA A 11 13.08 5.61 -25.47
CA ALA A 11 13.21 6.73 -26.41
C ALA A 11 11.98 7.65 -26.38
N TRP A 12 10.78 7.08 -26.37
CA TRP A 12 9.53 7.82 -26.26
C TRP A 12 9.43 8.59 -24.94
N PHE A 13 9.75 7.92 -23.82
CA PHE A 13 9.74 8.55 -22.50
C PHE A 13 10.67 9.77 -22.46
N LEU A 14 11.89 9.65 -22.97
CA LEU A 14 12.85 10.75 -23.04
C LEU A 14 12.37 11.89 -23.94
N GLN A 15 11.69 11.57 -25.03
CA GLN A 15 11.10 12.58 -25.93
C GLN A 15 9.96 13.34 -25.24
N LYS A 16 9.11 12.65 -24.46
CA LYS A 16 7.92 13.24 -23.83
C LYS A 16 8.22 13.96 -22.52
N SER A 17 9.09 13.42 -21.69
CA SER A 17 9.45 14.02 -20.40
C SER A 17 10.31 15.27 -20.54
N GLY A 18 10.85 15.51 -21.75
CA GLY A 18 11.85 16.54 -21.93
C GLY A 18 12.90 16.41 -20.84
N TRP A 19 14.00 15.83 -21.13
CA TRP A 19 15.12 15.61 -20.21
C TRP A 19 15.03 16.32 -18.86
N LEU A 20 15.54 15.68 -17.80
CA LEU A 20 15.52 16.20 -16.44
C LEU A 20 15.72 17.72 -16.40
N PRO A 21 14.91 18.47 -15.66
CA PRO A 21 15.09 19.91 -15.52
C PRO A 21 16.48 20.21 -14.98
N ALA A 22 17.10 21.30 -15.43
CA ALA A 22 18.24 21.85 -14.71
C ALA A 22 17.83 22.09 -13.23
N PRO A 23 18.61 21.72 -12.22
CA PRO A 23 20.05 21.43 -12.24
C PRO A 23 20.45 19.96 -12.40
N TRP A 24 19.51 19.03 -12.51
CA TRP A 24 19.76 17.58 -12.55
C TRP A 24 20.20 17.08 -13.93
N ARG A 25 20.20 17.96 -14.92
CA ARG A 25 20.60 17.63 -16.26
C ARG A 25 22.11 17.35 -16.33
N ILE A 26 22.47 16.15 -16.72
CA ILE A 26 23.86 15.74 -16.95
C ILE A 26 24.06 15.57 -18.47
N PRO A 27 24.46 16.64 -19.20
CA PRO A 27 24.49 16.60 -20.66
C PRO A 27 25.36 15.50 -21.24
N VAL A 28 26.45 15.13 -20.57
CA VAL A 28 27.32 14.03 -20.98
C VAL A 28 26.59 12.68 -20.94
N LEU A 29 25.74 12.44 -19.95
CA LEU A 29 24.95 11.20 -19.89
C LEU A 29 23.84 11.21 -20.94
N GLU A 30 23.23 12.36 -21.20
CA GLU A 30 22.29 12.52 -22.32
C GLU A 30 22.94 12.13 -23.61
N PHE A 31 24.12 12.70 -23.92
CA PHE A 31 24.88 12.39 -25.12
C PHE A 31 25.22 10.90 -25.22
N LEU A 32 25.67 10.27 -24.15
CA LEU A 32 26.03 8.85 -24.11
C LEU A 32 24.83 7.90 -24.23
N TRP A 33 23.66 8.32 -23.78
CA TRP A 33 22.47 7.44 -23.70
C TRP A 33 21.48 7.70 -24.84
N LYS A 34 21.56 8.82 -25.51
CA LYS A 34 20.72 9.14 -26.67
C LYS A 34 21.14 8.28 -27.86
N ASP A 35 20.17 7.86 -28.64
CA ASP A 35 20.36 7.17 -29.90
C ASP A 35 19.25 7.57 -30.86
N ASP A 36 19.61 8.46 -31.80
CA ASP A 36 18.66 9.01 -32.77
C ASP A 36 18.23 7.97 -33.84
N THR A 37 18.86 6.79 -33.87
CA THR A 37 18.44 5.69 -34.75
C THR A 37 17.27 4.89 -34.21
N VAL A 38 16.95 5.05 -32.91
CA VAL A 38 15.82 4.38 -32.27
C VAL A 38 14.55 5.20 -32.42
N VAL A 39 13.61 4.70 -33.19
CA VAL A 39 12.30 5.35 -33.38
C VAL A 39 11.49 5.23 -32.10
N PRO A 40 11.08 6.35 -31.49
CA PRO A 40 10.23 6.32 -30.28
C PRO A 40 8.88 5.64 -30.54
N ARG A 41 8.43 4.79 -29.61
CA ARG A 41 7.14 4.12 -29.69
C ARG A 41 6.31 4.44 -28.46
N ASP A 42 5.08 4.91 -28.67
CA ASP A 42 4.15 5.21 -27.59
C ASP A 42 3.73 3.93 -26.87
N PRO A 43 3.99 3.81 -25.55
CA PRO A 43 3.56 2.64 -24.78
C PRO A 43 2.03 2.48 -24.73
N ALA A 44 1.25 3.56 -24.86
CA ALA A 44 -0.20 3.49 -24.89
C ALA A 44 -0.75 2.70 -26.10
N ALA A 45 0.01 2.62 -27.18
CA ALA A 45 -0.34 1.88 -28.40
C ALA A 45 0.10 0.40 -28.35
N THR A 46 0.54 -0.11 -27.19
CA THR A 46 1.04 -1.48 -27.05
C THR A 46 0.00 -2.42 -26.48
N THR A 47 0.16 -3.71 -26.77
CA THR A 47 -0.57 -4.79 -26.11
C THR A 47 0.11 -5.19 -24.79
N ALA A 48 -0.61 -5.86 -23.89
CA ALA A 48 -0.04 -6.39 -22.67
C ALA A 48 1.06 -7.45 -22.90
N ALA A 49 1.04 -8.12 -24.06
CA ALA A 49 2.07 -9.09 -24.45
C ALA A 49 3.39 -8.40 -24.86
N GLU A 50 3.31 -7.20 -25.42
CA GLU A 50 4.50 -6.43 -25.83
C GLU A 50 5.11 -5.64 -24.66
N LEU A 51 4.27 -5.09 -23.78
CA LEU A 51 4.70 -4.32 -22.62
C LEU A 51 3.82 -4.70 -21.42
N PRO A 52 4.34 -5.52 -20.48
CA PRO A 52 3.58 -5.96 -19.31
C PRO A 52 3.06 -4.77 -18.49
N ARG A 53 1.83 -4.90 -17.99
CA ARG A 53 1.21 -3.90 -17.12
C ARG A 53 1.52 -4.15 -15.65
N GLU A 54 1.96 -5.37 -15.35
CA GLU A 54 2.32 -5.82 -14.01
C GLU A 54 3.79 -6.25 -13.97
N LYS A 55 4.54 -5.73 -12.99
CA LYS A 55 5.95 -6.06 -12.86
C LYS A 55 6.40 -6.07 -11.41
N ARG A 56 7.03 -7.17 -10.98
CA ARG A 56 7.83 -7.22 -9.76
C ARG A 56 9.30 -6.94 -10.12
N PHE A 57 9.97 -6.14 -9.30
CA PHE A 57 11.39 -5.87 -9.33
C PHE A 57 12.05 -6.60 -8.15
N PRO A 58 12.56 -7.83 -8.37
CA PRO A 58 13.13 -8.62 -7.29
C PRO A 58 14.41 -7.97 -6.75
N GLY A 59 14.69 -8.19 -5.48
CA GLY A 59 15.82 -7.59 -4.77
C GLY A 59 15.45 -6.34 -3.99
N ILE A 60 14.77 -5.39 -4.62
CA ILE A 60 14.14 -4.26 -3.93
C ILE A 60 12.67 -4.55 -3.57
N ASP A 61 12.10 -5.58 -4.16
CA ASP A 61 10.71 -6.05 -3.97
C ASP A 61 9.65 -4.95 -4.10
N HIS A 62 9.79 -4.16 -5.17
CA HIS A 62 8.76 -3.27 -5.65
C HIS A 62 7.90 -3.96 -6.69
N VAL A 63 6.60 -3.69 -6.65
CA VAL A 63 5.62 -4.18 -7.62
C VAL A 63 4.87 -2.99 -8.22
N ILE A 64 4.83 -2.94 -9.54
CA ILE A 64 4.04 -1.95 -10.27
C ILE A 64 2.87 -2.67 -10.94
N LEU A 65 1.66 -2.13 -10.76
CA LEU A 65 0.42 -2.61 -11.37
C LEU A 65 -0.22 -1.47 -12.16
N ARG A 66 -0.74 -1.79 -13.35
CA ARG A 66 -1.41 -0.82 -14.22
C ARG A 66 -2.63 -1.45 -14.89
N ASP A 67 -3.60 -0.61 -15.27
CA ASP A 67 -4.67 -1.00 -16.20
C ASP A 67 -4.33 -0.67 -17.65
N GLY A 68 -3.31 0.15 -17.89
CA GLY A 68 -2.84 0.56 -19.21
C GLY A 68 -1.55 1.37 -19.15
N TRP A 69 -1.12 1.87 -20.31
CA TRP A 69 0.06 2.74 -20.45
C TRP A 69 -0.27 4.16 -20.93
N GLY A 70 -1.57 4.49 -21.11
CA GLY A 70 -1.99 5.85 -21.43
C GLY A 70 -1.81 6.81 -20.26
N LEU A 71 -1.92 8.10 -20.51
CA LEU A 71 -1.80 9.15 -19.49
C LEU A 71 -2.93 9.08 -18.45
N ASP A 72 -4.05 8.49 -18.83
CA ASP A 72 -5.23 8.29 -17.96
C ASP A 72 -5.21 6.94 -17.22
N ALA A 73 -4.16 6.12 -17.44
CA ALA A 73 -4.07 4.81 -16.84
C ALA A 73 -3.88 4.90 -15.32
N THR A 74 -4.50 3.96 -14.62
CA THR A 74 -4.23 3.74 -13.21
C THR A 74 -2.82 3.22 -13.02
N TRP A 75 -2.14 3.74 -12.01
CA TRP A 75 -0.85 3.26 -11.56
C TRP A 75 -0.92 2.96 -10.07
N ILE A 76 -0.47 1.76 -9.71
CA ILE A 76 -0.35 1.32 -8.33
C ILE A 76 1.10 0.87 -8.13
N GLU A 77 1.71 1.34 -7.07
CA GLU A 77 3.00 0.88 -6.59
C GLU A 77 2.81 0.20 -5.24
N PHE A 78 3.50 -0.91 -5.04
CA PHE A 78 3.59 -1.61 -3.77
C PHE A 78 5.05 -1.92 -3.45
N SER A 79 5.48 -1.56 -2.25
CA SER A 79 6.85 -1.83 -1.78
C SER A 79 6.84 -2.73 -0.54
N CYS A 80 7.63 -3.81 -0.61
CA CYS A 80 7.83 -4.74 0.50
C CYS A 80 9.26 -5.29 0.46
N GLY A 81 10.24 -4.39 0.42
CA GLY A 81 11.65 -4.75 0.27
C GLY A 81 12.49 -4.59 1.53
N PRO A 82 13.80 -4.83 1.39
CA PRO A 82 14.77 -4.56 2.43
C PRO A 82 14.93 -3.07 2.66
N TYR A 83 15.20 -2.69 3.89
CA TYR A 83 15.57 -1.33 4.28
C TYR A 83 17.09 -1.16 4.15
N PHE A 84 17.55 -0.65 3.02
CA PHE A 84 18.96 -0.69 2.69
C PHE A 84 19.57 0.66 2.28
N ALA A 85 18.83 1.52 1.59
CA ALA A 85 19.36 2.79 1.11
C ALA A 85 19.23 3.92 2.14
N LYS A 86 20.16 4.90 2.10
CA LYS A 86 20.15 6.04 3.03
C LYS A 86 18.83 6.81 3.03
N HIS A 87 18.15 6.83 1.90
CA HIS A 87 16.89 7.55 1.69
C HIS A 87 15.66 6.63 1.75
N ASP A 88 15.83 5.36 2.16
CA ASP A 88 14.68 4.47 2.40
C ASP A 88 13.86 4.99 3.59
N HIS A 89 12.56 4.82 3.48
CA HIS A 89 11.60 5.14 4.51
C HIS A 89 11.19 3.90 5.32
N LEU A 90 10.50 4.11 6.42
CA LEU A 90 9.97 3.04 7.26
C LEU A 90 8.55 2.69 6.78
N ASP A 91 8.47 2.12 5.58
CA ASP A 91 7.27 2.03 4.76
C ASP A 91 7.02 0.63 4.19
N THR A 92 7.68 -0.39 4.72
CA THR A 92 7.48 -1.78 4.26
C THR A 92 6.00 -2.15 4.25
N ASN A 93 5.55 -2.80 3.17
CA ASN A 93 4.16 -3.09 2.85
C ASN A 93 3.28 -1.84 2.57
N GLN A 94 3.87 -0.71 2.16
CA GLN A 94 3.08 0.41 1.67
C GLN A 94 2.60 0.19 0.24
N PHE A 95 1.59 0.97 -0.17
CA PHE A 95 1.16 1.10 -1.55
C PHE A 95 0.77 2.54 -1.87
N GLN A 96 0.90 2.91 -3.15
CA GLN A 96 0.46 4.20 -3.68
C GLN A 96 -0.49 3.97 -4.84
N ILE A 97 -1.43 4.90 -5.05
CA ILE A 97 -2.40 4.84 -6.15
C ILE A 97 -2.47 6.22 -6.82
N TYR A 98 -2.24 6.22 -8.13
CA TYR A 98 -2.51 7.36 -8.98
C TYR A 98 -3.54 6.98 -10.05
N HIS A 99 -4.56 7.81 -10.22
CA HIS A 99 -5.51 7.77 -11.31
C HIS A 99 -6.07 9.17 -11.53
N ARG A 100 -5.57 9.89 -12.56
CA ARG A 100 -5.96 11.28 -12.86
C ARG A 100 -5.81 12.26 -11.68
N GLY A 101 -5.10 11.86 -10.63
CA GLY A 101 -4.82 12.55 -9.39
C GLY A 101 -4.13 11.60 -8.41
N ASN A 102 -3.58 12.14 -7.31
CA ASN A 102 -2.93 11.37 -6.26
C ASN A 102 -3.99 10.88 -5.27
N LEU A 103 -4.38 9.62 -5.34
CA LEU A 103 -5.51 9.07 -4.60
C LEU A 103 -5.11 8.36 -3.31
N ALA A 104 -3.96 7.70 -3.31
CA ALA A 104 -3.30 7.20 -2.12
C ALA A 104 -1.81 7.50 -2.30
N LEU A 105 -1.27 8.42 -1.53
CA LEU A 105 0.08 8.92 -1.76
C LEU A 105 0.98 8.69 -0.55
N ASP A 106 2.26 8.73 -0.81
CA ASP A 106 3.31 8.90 0.18
C ASP A 106 3.34 10.37 0.58
N THR A 107 3.25 10.67 1.88
CA THR A 107 3.02 12.03 2.35
C THR A 107 4.26 12.67 2.96
N GLY A 108 4.27 14.00 2.98
CA GLY A 108 5.43 14.78 3.38
C GLY A 108 6.31 15.14 2.20
N ALA A 109 7.39 15.82 2.47
CA ALA A 109 8.39 16.17 1.48
C ALA A 109 9.74 16.49 2.14
N ASP A 110 10.83 16.20 1.46
CA ASP A 110 12.17 16.53 1.88
C ASP A 110 12.70 17.72 1.05
N TYR A 111 12.61 18.91 1.62
CA TYR A 111 13.10 20.13 0.96
C TYR A 111 14.50 20.55 1.40
N THR A 112 14.99 20.05 2.54
CA THR A 112 16.19 20.58 3.19
C THR A 112 17.23 19.55 3.57
N GLU A 113 17.00 18.30 3.25
CA GLU A 113 17.83 17.15 3.62
C GLU A 113 17.37 16.31 4.82
N THR A 114 18.06 15.18 4.91
CA THR A 114 17.82 14.00 5.73
C THR A 114 17.83 14.23 7.24
N GLU A 115 17.89 15.46 7.74
CA GLU A 115 18.00 15.77 9.17
C GLU A 115 17.01 16.83 9.64
N SER A 116 16.08 17.28 8.80
CA SER A 116 15.05 18.23 9.23
C SER A 116 14.09 17.57 10.25
N PRO A 117 13.49 18.35 11.17
CA PRO A 117 12.49 17.83 12.09
C PRO A 117 11.32 17.15 11.39
N HIS A 118 10.86 17.67 10.24
CA HIS A 118 9.84 17.06 9.41
C HIS A 118 10.28 15.70 8.89
N TYR A 119 11.48 15.60 8.31
CA TYR A 119 12.01 14.34 7.78
C TYR A 119 12.12 13.26 8.86
N LEU A 120 12.70 13.62 10.03
CA LEU A 120 12.98 12.65 11.10
C LEU A 120 11.72 12.17 11.83
N ASN A 121 10.72 13.04 11.99
CA ASN A 121 9.56 12.74 12.82
C ASN A 121 8.29 12.43 12.02
N TYR A 122 8.27 12.73 10.74
CA TYR A 122 7.12 12.45 9.88
C TYR A 122 7.52 11.75 8.57
N TYR A 123 8.20 12.46 7.66
CA TYR A 123 8.31 12.07 6.26
C TYR A 123 8.87 10.65 6.02
N ARG A 124 9.93 10.27 6.70
CA ARG A 124 10.49 8.93 6.62
C ARG A 124 9.81 7.90 7.54
N ARG A 125 8.91 8.34 8.40
CA ARG A 125 8.28 7.50 9.42
C ARG A 125 7.05 6.79 8.88
N THR A 126 6.76 5.62 9.43
CA THR A 126 5.60 4.80 9.05
C THR A 126 4.28 5.56 9.07
N VAL A 127 4.16 6.58 9.92
CA VAL A 127 2.98 7.43 10.03
C VAL A 127 2.66 8.22 8.76
N ALA A 128 3.64 8.42 7.87
CA ALA A 128 3.50 9.13 6.60
C ALA A 128 3.07 8.22 5.42
N HIS A 129 2.98 6.92 5.64
CA HIS A 129 2.85 5.91 4.58
C HIS A 129 1.57 5.08 4.70
N ASN A 130 1.11 4.52 3.59
CA ASN A 130 -0.11 3.69 3.50
C ASN A 130 0.14 2.26 4.01
N THR A 131 0.46 2.14 5.29
CA THR A 131 0.80 0.88 5.93
C THR A 131 0.21 0.79 7.34
N MET A 132 0.85 0.15 8.29
CA MET A 132 0.29 -0.18 9.60
C MET A 132 1.09 0.47 10.74
N LEU A 133 0.41 1.07 11.71
CA LEU A 133 1.01 1.37 13.02
C LEU A 133 0.61 0.31 14.04
N VAL A 134 1.56 -0.10 14.88
CA VAL A 134 1.33 -0.94 16.04
C VAL A 134 2.02 -0.27 17.23
N TYR A 135 1.24 0.28 18.13
CA TYR A 135 1.77 1.08 19.24
C TYR A 135 2.12 0.22 20.45
N GLN A 136 3.41 0.15 20.76
CA GLN A 136 3.94 -0.43 22.01
C GLN A 136 4.35 0.71 22.94
N PRO A 137 3.74 0.86 24.13
CA PRO A 137 4.13 1.88 25.09
C PRO A 137 5.62 1.80 25.44
N GLY A 138 6.29 2.96 25.50
CA GLY A 138 7.69 3.04 25.86
C GLY A 138 8.69 2.56 24.80
N GLU A 139 8.24 2.22 23.58
CA GLU A 139 9.17 1.93 22.48
C GLU A 139 9.97 3.19 22.12
N THR A 140 11.26 3.01 21.84
CA THR A 140 12.17 4.11 21.51
C THR A 140 12.69 3.97 20.10
N PHE A 141 12.78 5.10 19.40
CA PHE A 141 13.29 5.17 18.03
C PHE A 141 14.53 6.03 17.98
N PHE A 142 15.62 5.50 17.45
CA PHE A 142 16.91 6.17 17.37
C PHE A 142 17.35 6.33 15.93
N TRP A 143 17.87 7.50 15.59
CA TRP A 143 18.52 7.77 14.32
C TRP A 143 19.96 8.21 14.53
N GLY A 144 20.88 7.56 13.84
CA GLY A 144 22.30 7.90 13.86
C GLY A 144 23.05 7.56 15.15
N GLU A 145 24.35 7.74 15.13
CA GLU A 145 25.22 7.61 16.31
C GLU A 145 24.94 8.69 17.36
N ASN A 146 24.27 9.78 16.95
CA ASN A 146 24.06 11.00 17.74
C ASN A 146 22.74 11.04 18.52
N LYS A 147 22.08 9.91 18.73
CA LYS A 147 20.91 9.80 19.64
C LYS A 147 19.73 10.72 19.31
N TRP A 148 19.43 10.93 18.04
CA TRP A 148 18.15 11.54 17.70
C TRP A 148 17.02 10.58 18.12
N THR A 149 16.26 10.98 19.12
CA THR A 149 15.06 10.27 19.54
C THR A 149 13.89 10.83 18.76
N ALA A 150 13.22 9.98 17.98
CA ALA A 150 11.95 10.35 17.37
C ALA A 150 10.79 9.87 18.24
N ALA A 151 9.62 10.47 18.02
CA ALA A 151 8.39 10.10 18.70
C ALA A 151 8.04 8.62 18.53
N ASN A 152 7.45 8.01 19.56
CA ASN A 152 6.87 6.68 19.46
C ASN A 152 5.54 6.77 18.72
N ASP A 153 5.59 6.74 17.40
CA ASP A 153 4.43 6.75 16.52
C ASP A 153 3.78 5.36 16.34
N GLY A 154 4.37 4.33 16.94
CA GLY A 154 3.94 2.94 16.71
C GLY A 154 4.41 2.37 15.36
N GLY A 155 5.31 3.06 14.67
CA GLY A 155 5.81 2.68 13.36
C GLY A 155 6.79 1.52 13.35
N GLN A 156 7.38 1.30 12.18
CA GLN A 156 8.42 0.31 11.93
C GLN A 156 9.72 0.70 12.63
N ARG A 157 10.53 -0.29 12.99
CA ARG A 157 11.76 -0.11 13.79
C ARG A 157 12.79 0.79 13.10
N MET A 158 13.45 1.60 13.88
CA MET A 158 14.46 2.56 13.45
C MET A 158 15.78 2.30 14.22
N ASP A 159 16.39 1.16 13.95
CA ASP A 159 17.59 0.68 14.62
C ASP A 159 18.81 0.56 13.69
N SER A 160 18.68 1.04 12.47
CA SER A 160 19.63 0.79 11.38
C SER A 160 20.79 1.78 11.29
N SER A 161 20.93 2.70 12.26
CA SER A 161 21.99 3.71 12.23
C SER A 161 23.41 3.17 12.17
N ARG A 162 23.62 1.94 12.64
CA ARG A 162 24.91 1.26 12.56
C ARG A 162 25.19 0.65 11.18
N PHE A 163 24.17 0.51 10.36
CA PHE A 163 24.25 -0.22 9.11
C PHE A 163 25.10 0.51 8.06
N TRP A 164 24.89 1.81 7.88
CA TRP A 164 25.53 2.60 6.82
C TRP A 164 27.07 2.60 6.89
N ASN A 165 27.61 2.54 8.10
CA ASN A 165 29.03 2.61 8.33
C ASN A 165 29.71 1.23 8.44
N SER A 166 28.94 0.15 8.53
CA SER A 166 29.45 -1.18 8.81
C SER A 166 29.53 -2.11 7.60
N VAL A 167 28.73 -1.87 6.56
CA VAL A 167 28.71 -2.73 5.36
C VAL A 167 29.75 -2.26 4.35
N ARG A 168 30.87 -2.96 4.27
CA ARG A 168 31.96 -2.70 3.32
C ARG A 168 32.22 -3.86 2.37
N SER A 169 31.54 -4.98 2.55
CA SER A 169 31.70 -6.21 1.77
C SER A 169 30.40 -7.02 1.73
N LEU A 170 30.30 -7.97 0.82
CA LEU A 170 29.21 -8.96 0.80
C LEU A 170 29.16 -9.80 2.07
N LYS A 171 30.31 -9.99 2.74
CA LYS A 171 30.36 -10.68 4.02
C LYS A 171 29.71 -9.86 5.11
N ASP A 172 29.98 -8.55 5.20
CA ASP A 172 29.34 -7.66 6.17
C ASP A 172 27.84 -7.60 5.91
N TRP A 173 27.43 -7.48 4.65
CA TRP A 173 26.03 -7.55 4.22
C TRP A 173 25.31 -8.77 4.78
N SER A 174 25.87 -9.97 4.58
CA SER A 174 25.24 -11.20 5.04
C SER A 174 25.21 -11.33 6.56
N HIS A 175 26.18 -10.76 7.30
CA HIS A 175 26.22 -10.78 8.75
C HIS A 175 25.28 -9.76 9.42
N THR A 176 24.87 -8.75 8.69
CA THR A 176 23.96 -7.70 9.19
C THR A 176 22.54 -7.82 8.62
N ARG A 177 22.23 -8.97 8.02
CA ARG A 177 20.97 -9.22 7.32
C ARG A 177 19.73 -8.91 8.15
N ASP A 178 19.76 -9.22 9.44
CA ASP A 178 18.68 -8.95 10.39
C ASP A 178 18.38 -7.45 10.56
N LEU A 179 19.31 -6.56 10.24
CA LEU A 179 19.12 -5.12 10.31
C LEU A 179 18.39 -4.54 9.11
N TRP A 180 18.60 -5.09 7.92
CA TRP A 180 18.09 -4.55 6.68
C TRP A 180 17.04 -5.42 5.96
N ASP A 181 16.97 -6.72 6.27
CA ASP A 181 15.95 -7.64 5.73
C ASP A 181 14.63 -7.41 6.45
N ARG A 182 13.88 -6.40 5.99
CA ARG A 182 12.66 -5.90 6.64
C ARG A 182 11.40 -6.53 6.09
N GLY A 183 11.43 -6.94 4.83
CA GLY A 183 10.30 -7.53 4.16
C GLY A 183 10.65 -8.10 2.81
N HIS A 184 9.70 -8.84 2.25
CA HIS A 184 9.84 -9.42 0.92
C HIS A 184 8.46 -9.70 0.31
N VAL A 185 8.40 -9.67 -1.02
CA VAL A 185 7.22 -10.14 -1.76
C VAL A 185 7.22 -11.66 -1.77
N ALA A 186 6.37 -12.26 -0.95
CA ALA A 186 6.27 -13.71 -0.77
C ALA A 186 5.50 -14.41 -1.91
N ALA A 187 4.59 -13.69 -2.60
CA ALA A 187 3.89 -14.20 -3.77
C ALA A 187 3.63 -13.06 -4.77
N PHE A 188 3.71 -13.38 -6.06
CA PHE A 188 3.36 -12.50 -7.17
C PHE A 188 2.77 -13.33 -8.30
N ASP A 189 1.49 -13.16 -8.57
CA ASP A 189 0.72 -13.94 -9.53
C ASP A 189 -0.08 -13.01 -10.48
N PRO A 190 0.54 -12.53 -11.55
CA PRO A 190 -0.13 -11.73 -12.55
C PRO A 190 -0.83 -12.62 -13.59
N VAL A 191 -2.13 -12.44 -13.75
CA VAL A 191 -2.92 -12.99 -14.86
C VAL A 191 -3.40 -11.80 -15.71
N PRO A 192 -2.71 -11.49 -16.83
CA PRO A 192 -2.92 -10.27 -17.59
C PRO A 192 -4.39 -10.05 -17.98
N GLY A 193 -4.91 -8.86 -17.64
CA GLY A 193 -6.29 -8.47 -17.93
C GLY A 193 -7.34 -9.10 -17.01
N ARG A 194 -6.98 -9.99 -16.10
CA ARG A 194 -7.93 -10.59 -15.15
C ARG A 194 -7.69 -10.16 -13.72
N TYR A 195 -6.56 -10.55 -13.16
CA TYR A 195 -6.18 -10.16 -11.81
C TYR A 195 -4.66 -10.16 -11.64
N THR A 196 -4.21 -9.48 -10.61
CA THR A 196 -2.86 -9.68 -10.06
C THR A 196 -2.96 -9.85 -8.55
N TYR A 197 -2.41 -10.95 -8.05
CA TYR A 197 -2.28 -11.19 -6.63
C TYR A 197 -0.85 -10.95 -6.17
N VAL A 198 -0.71 -10.24 -5.05
CA VAL A 198 0.58 -9.95 -4.41
C VAL A 198 0.48 -10.23 -2.92
N ARG A 199 1.51 -10.88 -2.35
CA ARG A 199 1.66 -11.01 -0.90
C ARG A 199 2.99 -10.43 -0.46
N GLY A 200 2.94 -9.46 0.44
CA GLY A 200 4.10 -8.93 1.12
C GLY A 200 4.15 -9.42 2.58
N ASP A 201 5.31 -9.90 2.99
CA ASP A 201 5.60 -10.17 4.41
C ASP A 201 6.53 -9.08 4.94
N GLY A 202 5.96 -8.17 5.71
CA GLY A 202 6.63 -7.05 6.37
C GLY A 202 6.88 -7.28 7.87
N THR A 203 6.82 -8.51 8.34
CA THR A 203 7.00 -8.85 9.78
C THR A 203 8.32 -8.33 10.30
N GLY A 204 9.40 -8.49 9.53
CA GLY A 204 10.75 -8.04 9.89
C GLY A 204 10.92 -6.52 10.01
N ALA A 205 9.96 -5.74 9.52
CA ALA A 205 10.00 -4.27 9.62
C ALA A 205 9.72 -3.74 11.02
N TYR A 206 9.10 -4.53 11.88
CA TYR A 206 8.79 -4.15 13.27
C TYR A 206 9.73 -4.84 14.24
N HIS A 207 9.88 -4.24 15.43
CA HIS A 207 10.63 -4.90 16.49
C HIS A 207 9.92 -6.20 16.92
N PRO A 208 10.64 -7.32 17.11
CA PRO A 208 10.01 -8.61 17.46
C PRO A 208 9.33 -8.62 18.83
N SER A 209 9.65 -7.68 19.73
CA SER A 209 8.92 -7.48 20.98
C SER A 209 7.52 -6.89 20.76
N LYS A 210 7.22 -6.37 19.57
CA LYS A 210 5.98 -5.68 19.24
C LYS A 210 5.09 -6.46 18.30
N VAL A 211 5.64 -6.97 17.19
CA VAL A 211 4.90 -7.64 16.12
C VAL A 211 5.47 -9.02 15.84
N GLU A 212 4.59 -10.03 15.92
CA GLU A 212 4.90 -11.42 15.56
C GLU A 212 4.59 -11.72 14.10
N ARG A 213 3.64 -10.97 13.48
CA ARG A 213 3.27 -11.11 12.07
C ARG A 213 2.67 -9.82 11.53
N PHE A 214 3.12 -9.42 10.35
CA PHE A 214 2.47 -8.43 9.49
C PHE A 214 2.56 -8.87 8.04
N VAL A 215 1.48 -9.40 7.50
CA VAL A 215 1.37 -9.86 6.12
C VAL A 215 0.24 -9.12 5.43
N ARG A 216 0.54 -8.52 4.28
CA ARG A 216 -0.42 -7.83 3.40
C ARG A 216 -0.65 -8.62 2.12
N ASP A 217 -1.90 -8.89 1.81
CA ASP A 217 -2.33 -9.43 0.53
C ASP A 217 -3.01 -8.34 -0.29
N LEU A 218 -2.64 -8.23 -1.55
CA LEU A 218 -3.28 -7.38 -2.54
C LEU A 218 -3.90 -8.25 -3.63
N ALA A 219 -5.14 -7.95 -4.04
CA ALA A 219 -5.74 -8.51 -5.23
C ALA A 219 -6.26 -7.37 -6.12
N TRP A 220 -5.62 -7.18 -7.27
CA TRP A 220 -5.93 -6.13 -8.23
C TRP A 220 -6.80 -6.67 -9.37
N LEU A 221 -7.93 -6.01 -9.64
CA LEU A 221 -8.83 -6.27 -10.76
C LEU A 221 -8.74 -5.12 -11.76
N PRO A 222 -7.94 -5.21 -12.83
CA PRO A 222 -7.64 -4.08 -13.70
C PRO A 222 -8.85 -3.55 -14.48
N HIS A 223 -9.78 -4.40 -14.89
CA HIS A 223 -10.96 -3.98 -15.65
C HIS A 223 -11.92 -3.15 -14.79
N ALA A 224 -12.16 -3.58 -13.56
CA ALA A 224 -13.00 -2.88 -12.61
C ALA A 224 -12.27 -1.71 -11.92
N ARG A 225 -10.93 -1.65 -12.00
CA ARG A 225 -10.08 -0.75 -11.20
C ARG A 225 -10.37 -0.87 -9.70
N VAL A 226 -10.40 -2.10 -9.21
CA VAL A 226 -10.63 -2.40 -7.79
C VAL A 226 -9.43 -3.10 -7.22
N LEU A 227 -8.91 -2.58 -6.10
CA LEU A 227 -7.82 -3.17 -5.32
C LEU A 227 -8.36 -3.64 -3.98
N PHE A 228 -8.21 -4.93 -3.69
CA PHE A 228 -8.41 -5.49 -2.36
C PHE A 228 -7.11 -5.41 -1.58
N VAL A 229 -7.18 -4.94 -0.35
CA VAL A 229 -6.05 -4.87 0.59
C VAL A 229 -6.46 -5.59 1.86
N LEU A 230 -5.80 -6.72 2.15
CA LEU A 230 -6.03 -7.47 3.38
C LEU A 230 -4.73 -7.54 4.19
N ASP A 231 -4.82 -7.09 5.44
CA ASP A 231 -3.72 -7.16 6.40
C ASP A 231 -4.04 -8.13 7.53
N ARG A 232 -3.09 -8.99 7.85
CA ARG A 232 -3.10 -9.85 9.03
C ARG A 232 -1.98 -9.41 9.95
N VAL A 233 -2.35 -8.89 11.10
CA VAL A 233 -1.41 -8.32 12.08
C VAL A 233 -1.54 -9.07 13.38
N ARG A 234 -0.42 -9.61 13.90
CA ARG A 234 -0.35 -10.18 15.23
C ARG A 234 0.67 -9.43 16.07
N SER A 235 0.20 -8.80 17.12
CA SER A 235 1.06 -8.17 18.14
C SER A 235 1.40 -9.16 19.25
N THR A 236 2.48 -8.89 19.96
CA THR A 236 2.89 -9.68 21.15
C THR A 236 1.98 -9.47 22.33
N ASP A 237 1.30 -8.33 22.42
CA ASP A 237 0.37 -7.98 23.50
C ASP A 237 -0.97 -7.48 22.89
N PRO A 238 -2.13 -7.94 23.42
CA PRO A 238 -3.44 -7.51 22.93
C PRO A 238 -3.73 -6.02 23.15
N SER A 239 -3.07 -5.38 24.10
CA SER A 239 -3.23 -3.95 24.38
C SER A 239 -2.52 -3.03 23.37
N PHE A 240 -1.65 -3.58 22.53
CA PHE A 240 -0.96 -2.79 21.52
C PHE A 240 -1.94 -2.38 20.42
N ARG A 241 -2.25 -1.08 20.41
CA ARG A 241 -3.18 -0.50 19.44
C ARG A 241 -2.64 -0.61 18.02
N LYS A 242 -3.48 -1.05 17.11
CA LYS A 242 -3.20 -1.13 15.67
C LYS A 242 -4.00 -0.09 14.91
N ALA A 243 -3.37 0.54 13.92
CA ALA A 243 -4.04 1.49 13.04
C ALA A 243 -3.57 1.29 11.59
N TRP A 244 -4.51 0.98 10.71
CA TRP A 244 -4.30 0.95 9.28
C TRP A 244 -4.41 2.36 8.73
N LEU A 245 -3.43 2.77 7.92
CA LEU A 245 -3.31 4.14 7.41
C LEU A 245 -3.57 4.22 5.91
N LEU A 246 -4.25 5.29 5.49
CA LEU A 246 -4.35 5.71 4.11
C LEU A 246 -4.33 7.23 4.02
N HIS A 247 -3.54 7.76 3.11
CA HIS A 247 -3.27 9.19 2.97
C HIS A 247 -3.85 9.75 1.68
N GLY A 248 -4.34 10.98 1.74
CA GLY A 248 -4.91 11.71 0.62
C GLY A 248 -4.50 13.19 0.62
N VAL A 249 -4.74 13.85 -0.51
CA VAL A 249 -4.43 15.28 -0.69
C VAL A 249 -5.42 16.17 0.05
N ALA A 250 -6.70 15.84 -0.06
CA ALA A 250 -7.81 16.64 0.47
C ALA A 250 -8.57 15.91 1.59
N GLU A 251 -9.38 16.65 2.32
CA GLU A 251 -10.27 16.09 3.35
C GLU A 251 -11.18 15.01 2.79
N PRO A 252 -11.14 13.79 3.38
CA PRO A 252 -12.00 12.71 2.92
C PRO A 252 -13.46 12.92 3.33
N LYS A 253 -14.38 12.45 2.48
CA LYS A 253 -15.78 12.26 2.88
C LYS A 253 -15.94 10.91 3.55
N VAL A 254 -16.55 10.88 4.72
CA VAL A 254 -16.78 9.66 5.50
C VAL A 254 -18.28 9.36 5.54
N GLU A 255 -18.67 8.15 5.16
CA GLU A 255 -20.06 7.72 5.03
C GLU A 255 -20.31 6.41 5.82
N GLY A 256 -21.54 6.24 6.25
CA GLY A 256 -21.97 5.12 7.07
C GLY A 256 -21.52 5.24 8.53
N GLY A 257 -22.07 4.42 9.40
CA GLY A 257 -21.76 4.46 10.83
C GLY A 257 -22.33 5.68 11.57
N GLY A 258 -21.68 6.03 12.68
CA GLY A 258 -22.06 7.17 13.52
C GLY A 258 -21.61 8.50 12.98
N ALA A 259 -22.25 9.59 13.44
CA ALA A 259 -21.82 10.95 13.14
C ALA A 259 -20.38 11.21 13.62
N GLY A 260 -19.63 12.01 12.86
CA GLY A 260 -18.26 12.39 13.20
C GLY A 260 -18.21 13.18 14.52
N LYS A 261 -17.27 12.81 15.37
CA LYS A 261 -17.01 13.49 16.66
C LYS A 261 -15.59 14.07 16.64
N PRO A 262 -15.43 15.39 16.77
CA PRO A 262 -14.11 15.98 16.92
C PRO A 262 -13.39 15.41 18.15
N ILE A 263 -12.12 15.03 17.98
CA ILE A 263 -11.27 14.47 19.04
C ILE A 263 -10.03 15.33 19.33
N GLY A 264 -9.99 16.54 18.74
CA GLY A 264 -8.84 17.43 18.83
C GLY A 264 -7.71 17.04 17.86
N GLN A 265 -6.67 17.88 17.84
CA GLN A 265 -5.44 17.65 17.06
C GLN A 265 -5.73 17.31 15.57
N GLY A 266 -6.65 18.07 14.94
CA GLY A 266 -7.05 17.89 13.56
C GLY A 266 -7.82 16.58 13.27
N GLY A 267 -8.26 15.86 14.31
CA GLY A 267 -8.92 14.57 14.18
C GLY A 267 -10.44 14.63 14.36
N THR A 268 -11.15 13.87 13.52
CA THR A 268 -12.58 13.56 13.67
C THR A 268 -12.77 12.04 13.64
N SER A 269 -13.38 11.48 14.68
CA SER A 269 -13.62 10.04 14.83
C SER A 269 -15.03 9.66 14.39
N TYR A 270 -15.14 8.57 13.63
CA TYR A 270 -16.38 7.98 13.12
C TYR A 270 -16.44 6.52 13.56
N THR A 271 -17.51 6.15 14.26
CA THR A 271 -17.74 4.77 14.68
C THR A 271 -18.34 3.96 13.55
N ASN A 272 -17.71 2.86 13.17
CA ASN A 272 -18.19 1.90 12.17
C ASN A 272 -18.48 2.54 10.79
N ALA A 273 -17.74 3.59 10.40
CA ALA A 273 -17.79 4.12 9.05
C ALA A 273 -17.48 3.01 8.03
N THR A 274 -18.24 2.98 6.95
CA THR A 274 -18.15 1.91 5.95
C THR A 274 -17.46 2.34 4.67
N ILE A 275 -17.57 3.63 4.29
CA ILE A 275 -16.98 4.16 3.08
C ILE A 275 -16.23 5.45 3.41
N VAL A 276 -15.02 5.56 2.89
CA VAL A 276 -14.23 6.80 2.91
C VAL A 276 -13.87 7.15 1.47
N THR A 277 -14.13 8.39 1.06
CA THR A 277 -13.87 8.86 -0.30
C THR A 277 -12.83 9.96 -0.31
N PHE A 278 -11.74 9.75 -1.04
CA PHE A 278 -10.74 10.76 -1.39
C PHE A 278 -10.93 11.19 -2.85
N GLU A 279 -10.69 12.46 -3.12
CA GLU A 279 -10.71 13.03 -4.47
C GLU A 279 -9.49 13.94 -4.66
N ASP A 280 -8.81 13.80 -5.78
CA ASP A 280 -7.77 14.71 -6.24
C ASP A 280 -7.77 14.78 -7.76
N GLY A 281 -7.57 15.99 -8.32
CA GLY A 281 -7.69 16.20 -9.76
C GLY A 281 -9.03 15.73 -10.31
N ASN A 282 -8.99 14.84 -11.28
CA ASN A 282 -10.16 14.17 -11.86
C ASN A 282 -10.34 12.74 -11.36
N GLY A 283 -9.53 12.31 -10.40
CA GLY A 283 -9.59 10.99 -9.79
C GLY A 283 -10.45 10.94 -8.53
N ARG A 284 -10.94 9.76 -8.22
CA ARG A 284 -11.67 9.43 -7.00
C ARG A 284 -11.29 8.04 -6.51
N LEU A 285 -11.07 7.92 -5.20
CA LEU A 285 -10.86 6.67 -4.50
C LEU A 285 -11.97 6.48 -3.46
N ARG A 286 -12.75 5.40 -3.57
CA ARG A 286 -13.70 5.00 -2.53
C ARG A 286 -13.18 3.77 -1.81
N VAL A 287 -12.99 3.89 -0.52
CA VAL A 287 -12.46 2.84 0.36
C VAL A 287 -13.63 2.23 1.12
N HIS A 288 -13.97 0.99 0.78
CA HIS A 288 -14.96 0.20 1.50
C HIS A 288 -14.23 -0.56 2.60
N SER A 289 -14.40 -0.11 3.86
CA SER A 289 -13.80 -0.80 5.01
C SER A 289 -14.68 -1.96 5.43
N LEU A 290 -14.20 -3.20 5.27
CA LEU A 290 -14.97 -4.41 5.58
C LEU A 290 -14.58 -4.98 6.94
N LEU A 291 -13.28 -5.08 7.23
CA LEU A 291 -12.73 -5.54 8.50
C LEU A 291 -11.75 -4.54 9.09
N PRO A 292 -11.63 -4.44 10.43
CA PRO A 292 -12.48 -5.10 11.42
C PRO A 292 -13.94 -4.61 11.35
N ALA A 293 -14.91 -5.47 11.68
CA ALA A 293 -16.35 -5.11 11.61
C ALA A 293 -16.70 -4.01 12.63
N ASP A 294 -16.17 -4.12 13.85
CA ASP A 294 -16.29 -3.09 14.89
C ASP A 294 -15.01 -2.26 14.96
N ARG A 295 -15.09 -1.04 14.46
CA ARG A 295 -13.93 -0.16 14.23
C ARG A 295 -14.22 1.30 14.54
N ASP A 296 -13.15 2.03 14.80
CA ASP A 296 -13.11 3.47 14.72
C ASP A 296 -12.32 3.88 13.46
N VAL A 297 -12.85 4.87 12.74
CA VAL A 297 -12.18 5.52 11.61
C VAL A 297 -11.92 6.96 12.02
N ILE A 298 -10.66 7.37 12.06
CA ILE A 298 -10.29 8.75 12.36
C ILE A 298 -9.83 9.39 11.05
N ALA A 299 -10.50 10.46 10.63
CA ALA A 299 -9.97 11.38 9.63
C ALA A 299 -9.14 12.44 10.34
N ARG A 300 -7.88 12.61 9.92
CA ARG A 300 -6.95 13.56 10.55
C ARG A 300 -6.19 14.33 9.50
N GLY A 301 -6.05 15.63 9.71
CA GLY A 301 -5.32 16.50 8.81
C GLY A 301 -5.85 17.93 8.82
N GLY A 302 -5.62 18.64 7.70
CA GLY A 302 -5.99 20.04 7.54
C GLY A 302 -4.98 20.99 8.18
N GLN A 303 -5.22 22.28 8.01
CA GLN A 303 -4.27 23.33 8.37
C GLN A 303 -3.74 23.21 9.80
N GLY A 304 -2.43 23.08 9.94
CA GLY A 304 -1.71 22.92 11.21
C GLY A 304 -1.70 21.51 11.77
N TRP A 305 -2.26 20.51 11.03
CA TRP A 305 -2.32 19.11 11.43
C TRP A 305 -1.97 18.14 10.28
N GLU A 306 -1.45 18.66 9.18
CA GLU A 306 -1.16 17.92 7.95
C GLU A 306 -0.18 16.77 8.20
N PHE A 307 0.79 17.00 9.07
CA PHE A 307 1.92 16.11 9.36
C PHE A 307 1.97 15.74 10.84
N TRP A 308 0.81 15.50 11.42
CA TRP A 308 0.71 15.15 12.82
C TRP A 308 1.22 13.72 13.08
N THR A 309 2.10 13.59 14.07
CA THR A 309 2.67 12.33 14.54
C THR A 309 2.21 12.06 15.96
N PRO A 310 1.62 10.88 16.26
CA PRO A 310 1.33 10.50 17.63
C PRO A 310 2.62 10.21 18.41
N GLY A 311 2.55 10.24 19.74
CA GLY A 311 3.67 9.84 20.58
C GLY A 311 3.37 9.97 22.06
N ASP A 312 3.78 9.01 22.87
CA ASP A 312 3.59 9.01 24.32
C ASP A 312 4.40 10.11 25.02
N GLN A 313 5.52 10.57 24.46
CA GLN A 313 6.30 11.67 24.96
C GLN A 313 5.61 13.05 24.89
N TYR A 314 4.50 13.18 24.16
CA TYR A 314 3.73 14.42 24.03
C TYR A 314 2.55 14.52 25.01
N GLY A 315 2.46 13.66 26.00
CA GLY A 315 1.39 13.72 26.99
C GLY A 315 0.99 12.37 27.58
N GLY A 316 1.77 11.34 27.32
CA GLY A 316 1.71 10.06 28.02
C GLY A 316 0.71 9.05 27.50
N ALA A 317 -0.04 9.33 26.45
CA ALA A 317 -0.98 8.37 25.88
C ALA A 317 -1.01 8.43 24.36
N TRP A 318 -1.36 7.32 23.73
CA TRP A 318 -1.75 7.34 22.33
C TRP A 318 -2.89 8.34 22.11
N GLY A 319 -2.74 9.20 21.12
CA GLY A 319 -3.68 10.31 20.87
C GLY A 319 -3.12 11.68 21.21
N SER A 320 -2.05 11.77 21.99
CA SER A 320 -1.19 12.96 22.05
C SER A 320 -0.24 12.95 20.86
N GLY A 321 0.16 14.11 20.37
CA GLY A 321 1.08 14.19 19.26
C GLY A 321 1.48 15.61 18.91
N GLN A 322 2.32 15.71 17.90
CA GLN A 322 2.83 16.98 17.40
C GLN A 322 2.74 17.02 15.89
N ASN A 323 2.40 18.19 15.33
CA ASN A 323 2.52 18.44 13.89
C ASN A 323 3.97 18.83 13.56
N TRP A 324 4.50 18.26 12.48
CA TRP A 324 5.84 18.51 11.98
C TRP A 324 5.75 19.15 10.61
N PRO A 325 5.57 20.50 10.52
CA PRO A 325 5.38 21.17 9.24
C PRO A 325 6.61 21.01 8.35
N LEU A 326 6.41 21.20 7.06
CA LEU A 326 7.50 21.25 6.08
C LEU A 326 8.54 22.30 6.48
N ASP A 327 9.80 21.99 6.27
CA ASP A 327 10.91 22.87 6.61
C ASP A 327 11.74 23.19 5.35
N PRO A 328 11.74 24.42 4.82
CA PRO A 328 10.89 25.54 5.26
C PRO A 328 9.41 25.30 4.92
N PRO A 329 8.49 25.92 5.66
CA PRO A 329 7.08 25.87 5.35
C PRO A 329 6.82 26.30 3.91
N GLU A 330 5.87 25.66 3.23
CA GLU A 330 5.52 26.02 1.85
C GLU A 330 5.17 27.52 1.75
N GLY A 331 5.90 28.28 0.91
CA GLY A 331 5.76 29.73 0.82
C GLY A 331 6.34 30.52 1.98
N GLY A 332 6.98 29.84 2.95
CA GLY A 332 7.63 30.48 4.08
C GLY A 332 8.99 31.12 3.73
N PRO A 333 9.55 31.89 4.68
CA PRO A 333 10.89 32.44 4.51
C PRO A 333 11.93 31.31 4.42
N LEU A 334 13.03 31.61 3.72
CA LEU A 334 14.20 30.71 3.70
C LEU A 334 14.70 30.47 5.14
N PRO A 335 15.27 29.29 5.42
CA PRO A 335 15.91 29.03 6.70
C PRO A 335 16.91 30.14 7.09
N GLU A 336 16.91 30.51 8.34
CA GLU A 336 17.90 31.51 8.84
C GLU A 336 19.31 30.91 8.90
N ASP A 337 19.43 29.60 9.11
CA ASP A 337 20.71 28.90 9.10
C ASP A 337 21.40 29.03 7.74
N PRO A 338 22.64 29.54 7.68
CA PRO A 338 23.34 29.77 6.41
C PRO A 338 23.59 28.51 5.59
N TYR A 339 23.80 27.36 6.26
CA TYR A 339 24.03 26.08 5.58
C TYR A 339 22.75 25.55 4.96
N LEU A 340 21.67 25.52 5.73
CA LEU A 340 20.36 25.09 5.22
C LEU A 340 19.85 26.02 4.13
N LYS A 341 20.04 27.33 4.27
CA LYS A 341 19.72 28.30 3.23
C LYS A 341 20.51 28.07 1.94
N LYS A 342 21.81 27.82 2.05
CA LYS A 342 22.67 27.51 0.92
C LYS A 342 22.23 26.21 0.22
N MET A 343 21.96 25.20 0.99
CA MET A 343 21.46 23.91 0.49
C MET A 343 20.14 24.09 -0.26
N TRP A 344 19.19 24.76 0.35
CA TRP A 344 17.90 25.04 -0.25
C TRP A 344 18.03 25.78 -1.58
N LEU A 345 18.83 26.84 -1.64
CA LEU A 345 19.11 27.59 -2.88
C LEU A 345 19.87 26.76 -3.92
N THR A 346 20.72 25.83 -3.49
CA THR A 346 21.48 24.97 -4.40
C THR A 346 20.58 23.94 -5.07
N PHE A 347 19.67 23.31 -4.32
CA PHE A 347 18.80 22.26 -4.83
C PHE A 347 17.56 22.81 -5.56
N TRP A 348 16.98 23.89 -5.05
CA TRP A 348 15.71 24.39 -5.53
C TRP A 348 15.82 25.73 -6.26
N GLY A 349 16.93 26.46 -6.08
CA GLY A 349 17.21 27.73 -6.71
C GLY A 349 16.30 28.89 -6.27
N ASP A 350 16.67 30.10 -6.68
CA ASP A 350 15.88 31.31 -6.45
C ASP A 350 14.48 31.25 -7.06
N ASP A 351 14.30 30.40 -8.08
CA ASP A 351 13.03 30.28 -8.81
C ASP A 351 11.96 29.60 -8.00
N MET A 352 12.30 28.73 -7.03
CA MET A 352 11.30 28.10 -6.16
C MET A 352 10.62 29.10 -5.22
N GLN A 353 11.30 30.18 -4.80
CA GLN A 353 10.65 31.27 -4.06
C GLN A 353 9.69 32.07 -4.91
N LYS A 354 9.94 32.14 -6.22
CA LYS A 354 9.12 32.87 -7.20
C LYS A 354 7.96 32.01 -7.73
N LEU A 355 8.04 30.71 -7.56
CA LEU A 355 6.94 29.84 -7.94
C LEU A 355 5.78 30.05 -6.98
N SER A 356 4.63 30.48 -7.52
CA SER A 356 3.39 30.46 -6.75
C SER A 356 3.08 29.04 -6.28
N PRO A 357 2.35 28.84 -5.19
CA PRO A 357 1.94 27.51 -4.74
C PRO A 357 1.31 26.65 -5.83
N SER A 358 0.62 27.29 -6.79
CA SER A 358 0.04 26.62 -7.96
C SER A 358 1.08 26.12 -8.98
N ASN A 359 2.29 26.62 -8.97
CA ASN A 359 3.36 26.25 -9.90
C ASN A 359 4.37 25.24 -9.30
N ARG A 360 4.29 24.97 -7.98
CA ARG A 360 5.07 23.93 -7.29
C ARG A 360 4.47 22.54 -7.47
N ARG A 361 3.86 22.28 -8.63
CA ARG A 361 3.09 21.06 -8.93
C ARG A 361 3.86 19.75 -8.92
N CYS A 362 5.18 19.79 -8.79
CA CYS A 362 6.00 18.59 -8.74
C CYS A 362 6.01 17.91 -7.36
N VAL A 363 5.55 18.59 -6.31
CA VAL A 363 5.47 18.04 -4.96
C VAL A 363 4.06 18.19 -4.41
N VAL A 364 3.43 17.08 -4.08
CA VAL A 364 2.13 17.03 -3.44
C VAL A 364 2.33 16.36 -2.08
N PRO A 365 2.53 17.13 -1.00
CA PRO A 365 2.93 16.56 0.29
C PRO A 365 1.80 15.81 0.99
N GLY A 366 0.55 15.91 0.49
CA GLY A 366 -0.63 15.42 1.19
C GLY A 366 -1.01 16.32 2.36
N SER A 367 -2.22 16.14 2.89
CA SER A 367 -2.70 16.95 4.01
C SER A 367 -3.67 16.20 4.92
N TRP A 368 -4.08 15.01 4.52
CA TRP A 368 -5.08 14.23 5.24
C TRP A 368 -4.74 12.75 5.24
N ARG A 369 -5.15 12.07 6.31
CA ARG A 369 -5.13 10.61 6.36
C ARG A 369 -6.35 10.07 7.09
N ILE A 370 -6.64 8.79 6.89
CA ILE A 370 -7.50 8.01 7.77
C ILE A 370 -6.70 7.00 8.56
N GLU A 371 -7.15 6.76 9.79
CA GLU A 371 -6.63 5.75 10.71
C GLU A 371 -7.78 4.81 11.05
N VAL A 372 -7.72 3.55 10.61
CA VAL A 372 -8.73 2.53 10.92
C VAL A 372 -8.20 1.64 12.03
N SER A 373 -8.92 1.55 13.15
CA SER A 373 -8.53 0.75 14.31
C SER A 373 -9.67 -0.14 14.79
N PRO A 374 -9.39 -1.39 15.23
CA PRO A 374 -10.38 -2.20 15.94
C PRO A 374 -10.71 -1.54 17.28
N LYS A 375 -11.96 -1.67 17.75
CA LYS A 375 -12.35 -1.18 19.07
C LYS A 375 -11.96 -2.15 20.18
N ALA A 376 -11.99 -3.43 19.92
CA ALA A 376 -11.58 -4.44 20.87
C ALA A 376 -10.06 -4.63 20.85
N ALA A 377 -9.46 -4.77 22.01
CA ALA A 377 -8.06 -5.15 22.12
C ALA A 377 -7.90 -6.65 21.78
N ALA A 378 -7.00 -6.96 20.85
CA ALA A 378 -6.70 -8.32 20.43
C ALA A 378 -5.24 -8.47 20.01
N ARG A 379 -4.70 -9.68 20.12
CA ARG A 379 -3.35 -9.96 19.55
C ARG A 379 -3.43 -10.07 18.05
N ASP A 380 -4.42 -10.77 17.53
CA ASP A 380 -4.64 -10.97 16.09
C ASP A 380 -5.75 -10.05 15.61
N ASP A 381 -5.45 -9.23 14.63
CA ASP A 381 -6.41 -8.39 13.92
C ASP A 381 -6.27 -8.56 12.42
N VAL A 382 -7.41 -8.49 11.74
CA VAL A 382 -7.53 -8.52 10.28
C VAL A 382 -8.15 -7.22 9.81
N PHE A 383 -7.51 -6.59 8.83
CA PHE A 383 -8.04 -5.42 8.15
C PHE A 383 -8.31 -5.79 6.70
N LEU A 384 -9.49 -5.49 6.22
CA LEU A 384 -9.86 -5.69 4.82
C LEU A 384 -10.53 -4.44 4.30
N SER A 385 -9.91 -3.85 3.29
CA SER A 385 -10.43 -2.71 2.56
C SER A 385 -10.53 -3.04 1.07
N VAL A 386 -11.63 -2.61 0.43
CA VAL A 386 -11.82 -2.70 -1.01
C VAL A 386 -11.79 -1.28 -1.58
N LEU A 387 -10.82 -1.01 -2.43
CA LEU A 387 -10.49 0.28 -2.96
C LEU A 387 -11.02 0.39 -4.40
N GLU A 388 -12.11 1.13 -4.60
CA GLU A 388 -12.70 1.45 -5.89
C GLU A 388 -12.04 2.70 -6.46
N ILE A 389 -11.34 2.57 -7.58
CA ILE A 389 -10.61 3.64 -8.25
C ILE A 389 -11.40 4.05 -9.49
N GLY A 390 -11.66 5.34 -9.65
CA GLY A 390 -12.43 5.82 -10.79
C GLY A 390 -12.31 7.32 -11.02
N ASP A 391 -13.06 7.79 -11.99
CA ASP A 391 -13.14 9.22 -12.29
C ASP A 391 -14.04 9.95 -11.28
N ARG A 392 -13.70 11.19 -10.98
CA ARG A 392 -14.55 12.07 -10.18
C ARG A 392 -15.91 12.19 -10.85
N GLY A 393 -16.98 11.99 -10.09
CA GLY A 393 -18.36 12.06 -10.59
C GLY A 393 -18.86 10.82 -11.33
N ALA A 394 -18.02 9.81 -11.57
CA ALA A 394 -18.50 8.53 -12.11
C ALA A 394 -19.46 7.84 -11.12
N ALA A 395 -20.41 7.07 -11.64
CA ALA A 395 -21.27 6.25 -10.80
C ALA A 395 -20.43 5.23 -10.02
N PRO A 396 -20.71 5.01 -8.73
CA PRO A 396 -20.00 4.00 -7.96
C PRO A 396 -20.30 2.59 -8.47
N LEU A 397 -19.31 1.71 -8.36
CA LEU A 397 -19.49 0.30 -8.62
C LEU A 397 -20.38 -0.34 -7.54
N ARG A 398 -21.13 -1.37 -7.93
CA ARG A 398 -21.79 -2.22 -6.96
C ARG A 398 -20.76 -3.20 -6.39
N ILE A 399 -20.41 -2.98 -5.13
CA ILE A 399 -19.50 -3.83 -4.34
C ILE A 399 -20.30 -4.39 -3.18
N ASP A 400 -20.59 -5.69 -3.23
CA ASP A 400 -21.36 -6.39 -2.20
C ASP A 400 -20.39 -7.08 -1.24
N PRO A 401 -20.30 -6.65 0.04
CA PRO A 401 -19.41 -7.31 1.01
C PRO A 401 -19.79 -8.77 1.23
N ILE A 402 -18.80 -9.64 1.29
CA ILE A 402 -18.92 -11.00 1.77
C ILE A 402 -18.49 -11.01 3.22
N ALA A 403 -19.44 -11.24 4.14
CA ALA A 403 -19.14 -11.28 5.56
C ALA A 403 -18.09 -12.33 5.87
N GLU A 404 -17.28 -12.07 6.89
CA GLU A 404 -16.29 -13.04 7.34
C GLU A 404 -16.98 -14.34 7.73
N GLY A 405 -16.58 -15.42 7.04
CA GLY A 405 -16.97 -16.78 7.33
C GLY A 405 -15.83 -17.53 8.02
N LYS A 406 -15.81 -18.86 7.91
CA LYS A 406 -14.70 -19.65 8.44
C LYS A 406 -13.42 -19.41 7.63
N GLY A 407 -12.58 -18.49 8.09
CA GLY A 407 -11.26 -18.21 7.54
C GLY A 407 -11.23 -17.51 6.18
N LEU A 408 -12.35 -16.99 5.67
CA LEU A 408 -12.47 -16.27 4.42
C LEU A 408 -13.30 -15.00 4.60
N ALA A 409 -12.88 -13.91 3.99
CA ALA A 409 -13.65 -12.68 3.83
C ALA A 409 -13.35 -12.03 2.48
N GLY A 410 -14.23 -11.18 2.00
CA GLY A 410 -14.04 -10.51 0.72
C GLY A 410 -15.21 -9.67 0.27
N ALA A 411 -15.34 -9.50 -1.02
CA ALA A 411 -16.48 -8.83 -1.64
C ALA A 411 -16.72 -9.34 -3.07
N VAL A 412 -17.92 -9.12 -3.55
CA VAL A 412 -18.26 -9.27 -4.95
C VAL A 412 -18.22 -7.90 -5.62
N VAL A 413 -17.43 -7.79 -6.68
CA VAL A 413 -17.50 -6.70 -7.64
C VAL A 413 -18.43 -7.14 -8.75
N ALA A 414 -19.63 -6.55 -8.80
CA ALA A 414 -20.73 -7.03 -9.64
C ALA A 414 -20.36 -7.06 -11.13
N GLY A 415 -20.58 -8.21 -11.76
CA GLY A 415 -20.23 -8.45 -13.18
C GLY A 415 -18.75 -8.72 -13.45
N GLU A 416 -17.89 -8.69 -12.42
CA GLU A 416 -16.45 -8.93 -12.57
C GLU A 416 -16.01 -10.18 -11.80
N ALA A 417 -16.00 -10.14 -10.48
CA ALA A 417 -15.47 -11.20 -9.64
C ALA A 417 -16.05 -11.26 -8.24
N ALA A 418 -16.08 -12.45 -7.65
CA ALA A 418 -16.12 -12.66 -6.21
C ALA A 418 -14.69 -12.93 -5.73
N VAL A 419 -14.14 -12.04 -4.92
CA VAL A 419 -12.78 -12.15 -4.38
C VAL A 419 -12.85 -12.50 -2.91
N LEU A 420 -12.27 -13.62 -2.53
CA LEU A 420 -12.19 -14.13 -1.17
C LEU A 420 -10.72 -14.33 -0.77
N LEU A 421 -10.35 -13.71 0.32
CA LEU A 421 -9.01 -13.76 0.89
C LEU A 421 -9.04 -14.51 2.22
N ALA A 422 -7.99 -15.29 2.49
CA ALA A 422 -7.84 -15.98 3.76
C ALA A 422 -7.57 -15.00 4.90
N THR A 423 -8.42 -15.01 5.94
CA THR A 423 -8.32 -14.11 7.11
C THR A 423 -7.46 -14.69 8.23
N GLY A 424 -7.34 -16.01 8.30
CA GLY A 424 -6.52 -16.71 9.28
C GLY A 424 -5.04 -16.81 8.94
N PRO A 425 -4.26 -17.54 9.73
CA PRO A 425 -2.90 -17.92 9.37
C PRO A 425 -2.89 -18.64 8.02
N THR A 426 -2.05 -18.19 7.10
CA THR A 426 -1.94 -18.77 5.76
C THR A 426 -0.71 -19.66 5.65
N PRO A 427 -0.76 -20.69 4.79
CA PRO A 427 -1.89 -21.08 3.91
C PRO A 427 -3.02 -21.80 4.67
N ILE A 428 -4.26 -21.69 4.14
CA ILE A 428 -5.43 -22.36 4.71
C ILE A 428 -5.76 -23.66 3.95
N ALA A 429 -6.22 -24.68 4.70
CA ALA A 429 -6.67 -25.96 4.15
C ALA A 429 -8.19 -26.03 3.96
N GLU A 430 -8.96 -25.20 4.65
CA GLU A 430 -10.41 -25.13 4.57
C GLU A 430 -10.92 -23.71 4.80
N GLY A 431 -12.10 -23.42 4.26
CA GLY A 431 -12.76 -22.15 4.47
C GLY A 431 -14.23 -22.19 4.05
N GLU A 432 -15.00 -21.23 4.56
CA GLU A 432 -16.42 -21.07 4.21
C GLU A 432 -16.74 -19.57 4.07
N ALA A 433 -17.67 -19.26 3.16
CA ALA A 433 -18.21 -17.91 2.97
C ALA A 433 -19.66 -18.02 2.45
N THR A 434 -20.42 -16.93 2.60
CA THR A 434 -21.75 -16.83 1.98
C THR A 434 -21.69 -15.82 0.83
N LEU A 435 -21.91 -16.31 -0.38
CA LEU A 435 -21.90 -15.47 -1.58
C LEU A 435 -23.30 -14.91 -1.83
N PRO A 436 -23.42 -13.60 -2.19
CA PRO A 436 -24.69 -13.02 -2.61
C PRO A 436 -25.04 -13.38 -4.07
N ASP A 437 -26.31 -13.25 -4.44
CA ASP A 437 -26.74 -13.32 -5.86
C ASP A 437 -26.32 -12.04 -6.59
N THR A 438 -25.62 -12.21 -7.70
CA THR A 438 -25.04 -11.09 -8.47
C THR A 438 -24.78 -11.51 -9.91
N PRO A 439 -24.56 -10.59 -10.85
CA PRO A 439 -24.10 -10.95 -12.18
C PRO A 439 -22.87 -11.85 -12.16
N SER A 440 -22.82 -12.82 -13.09
CA SER A 440 -21.71 -13.78 -13.23
C SER A 440 -20.34 -13.12 -13.46
N GLY A 441 -19.30 -13.84 -13.12
CA GLY A 441 -17.91 -13.40 -13.27
C GLY A 441 -16.98 -14.58 -12.99
N PHE A 442 -15.92 -14.33 -12.22
CA PHE A 442 -15.07 -15.40 -11.72
C PHE A 442 -14.96 -15.37 -10.18
N LEU A 443 -14.64 -16.50 -9.62
CA LEU A 443 -14.31 -16.64 -8.20
C LEU A 443 -12.79 -16.67 -8.06
N LEU A 444 -12.25 -15.80 -7.25
CA LEU A 444 -10.84 -15.73 -6.89
C LEU A 444 -10.66 -16.04 -5.41
N LEU A 445 -9.97 -17.12 -5.12
CA LEU A 445 -9.63 -17.56 -3.77
C LEU A 445 -8.13 -17.41 -3.55
N THR A 446 -7.70 -16.78 -2.47
CA THR A 446 -6.28 -16.57 -2.17
C THR A 446 -5.89 -17.07 -0.79
N GLY A 447 -4.60 -17.27 -0.55
CA GLY A 447 -4.10 -17.75 0.72
C GLY A 447 -4.22 -19.26 0.91
N LEU A 448 -4.37 -19.99 -0.16
CA LEU A 448 -4.46 -21.45 -0.18
C LEU A 448 -3.07 -22.10 -0.09
N VAL A 449 -3.03 -23.38 0.20
CA VAL A 449 -1.78 -24.17 0.10
C VAL A 449 -1.35 -24.25 -1.35
N PRO A 450 -0.16 -23.75 -1.73
CA PRO A 450 0.31 -23.81 -3.10
C PRO A 450 0.30 -25.24 -3.67
N ARG A 451 -0.14 -25.38 -4.89
CA ARG A 451 -0.24 -26.66 -5.64
C ARG A 451 -1.15 -27.71 -5.01
N ALA A 452 -1.86 -27.41 -3.93
CA ALA A 452 -2.84 -28.33 -3.35
C ALA A 452 -4.14 -28.33 -4.17
N THR A 453 -4.79 -29.50 -4.22
CA THR A 453 -6.12 -29.64 -4.81
C THR A 453 -7.19 -29.38 -3.75
N TYR A 454 -8.18 -28.59 -4.11
CA TYR A 454 -9.32 -28.24 -3.28
C TYR A 454 -10.62 -28.76 -3.88
N ASP A 455 -11.48 -29.29 -3.03
CA ASP A 455 -12.90 -29.46 -3.30
C ASP A 455 -13.60 -28.12 -3.00
N VAL A 456 -14.09 -27.47 -4.03
CA VAL A 456 -14.80 -26.18 -3.96
C VAL A 456 -16.27 -26.45 -4.23
N GLN A 457 -17.12 -26.18 -3.26
CA GLN A 457 -18.54 -26.47 -3.33
C GLN A 457 -19.38 -25.23 -2.98
N LEU A 458 -20.33 -24.90 -3.84
CA LEU A 458 -21.39 -23.94 -3.56
C LEU A 458 -22.70 -24.69 -3.35
N THR A 459 -23.33 -24.52 -2.18
CA THR A 459 -24.63 -25.07 -1.86
C THR A 459 -25.69 -23.98 -1.84
N SER A 460 -26.92 -24.31 -2.24
CA SER A 460 -28.02 -23.35 -2.24
C SER A 460 -28.29 -22.79 -0.86
N ALA A 461 -28.54 -21.48 -0.77
CA ALA A 461 -29.03 -20.85 0.45
C ALA A 461 -30.43 -21.34 0.86
N PHE A 462 -31.27 -21.73 -0.11
CA PHE A 462 -32.66 -22.17 0.09
C PHE A 462 -32.80 -23.68 0.33
N ALA A 463 -31.84 -24.47 -0.11
CA ALA A 463 -31.82 -25.93 0.02
C ALA A 463 -30.47 -26.40 0.59
N PRO A 464 -30.26 -26.28 1.90
CA PRO A 464 -28.99 -26.68 2.52
C PRO A 464 -28.61 -28.13 2.18
N GLY A 465 -27.36 -28.30 1.74
CA GLY A 465 -26.83 -29.62 1.37
C GLY A 465 -27.05 -30.00 -0.10
N VAL A 466 -27.83 -29.24 -0.87
CA VAL A 466 -27.96 -29.44 -2.33
C VAL A 466 -26.88 -28.65 -3.05
N PRO A 467 -25.91 -29.31 -3.72
CA PRO A 467 -24.89 -28.61 -4.49
C PRO A 467 -25.51 -27.86 -5.66
N VAL A 468 -25.28 -26.54 -5.74
CA VAL A 468 -25.54 -25.74 -6.92
C VAL A 468 -24.39 -25.93 -7.92
N TRP A 469 -23.20 -26.09 -7.36
CA TRP A 469 -21.98 -26.22 -8.14
C TRP A 469 -20.88 -26.88 -7.28
N ARG A 470 -20.06 -27.72 -7.90
CA ARG A 470 -18.90 -28.36 -7.28
C ARG A 470 -17.77 -28.51 -8.28
N LEU A 471 -16.55 -28.25 -7.85
CA LEU A 471 -15.35 -28.36 -8.65
C LEU A 471 -14.19 -28.85 -7.78
N GLU A 472 -13.38 -29.75 -8.34
CA GLU A 472 -12.04 -30.02 -7.83
C GLU A 472 -11.03 -29.22 -8.65
N ALA A 473 -10.30 -28.34 -8.00
CA ALA A 473 -9.35 -27.46 -8.67
C ALA A 473 -8.05 -27.33 -7.85
N GLN A 474 -6.94 -27.14 -8.57
CA GLN A 474 -5.62 -26.98 -7.97
C GLN A 474 -5.29 -25.50 -7.80
N ALA A 475 -4.86 -25.10 -6.60
CA ALA A 475 -4.26 -23.80 -6.40
C ALA A 475 -2.93 -23.70 -7.14
N ASN A 476 -2.59 -22.53 -7.65
CA ASN A 476 -1.32 -22.30 -8.32
C ASN A 476 -0.15 -22.16 -7.32
N ASP A 477 1.05 -21.82 -7.82
CA ASP A 477 2.26 -21.68 -7.03
C ASP A 477 2.21 -20.53 -6.00
N ALA A 478 1.33 -19.55 -6.23
CA ALA A 478 1.09 -18.44 -5.31
C ALA A 478 -0.01 -18.73 -4.26
N GLY A 479 -0.62 -19.92 -4.28
CA GLY A 479 -1.75 -20.27 -3.43
C GLY A 479 -3.04 -19.57 -3.83
N VAL A 480 -3.23 -19.36 -5.13
CA VAL A 480 -4.41 -18.73 -5.73
C VAL A 480 -5.18 -19.78 -6.53
N LEU A 481 -6.50 -19.77 -6.41
CA LEU A 481 -7.40 -20.55 -7.23
C LEU A 481 -8.40 -19.61 -7.89
N GLU A 482 -8.46 -19.66 -9.21
CA GLU A 482 -9.43 -18.93 -10.00
C GLU A 482 -10.34 -19.92 -10.73
N THR A 483 -11.64 -19.63 -10.76
CA THR A 483 -12.61 -20.45 -11.45
C THR A 483 -13.80 -19.63 -11.95
N PRO A 484 -14.43 -19.98 -13.06
CA PRO A 484 -15.68 -19.36 -13.46
C PRO A 484 -16.75 -19.49 -12.36
N TRP A 485 -17.52 -18.43 -12.19
CA TRP A 485 -18.66 -18.40 -11.26
C TRP A 485 -19.89 -17.85 -11.95
N ASN A 486 -21.02 -18.51 -11.76
CA ASN A 486 -22.29 -18.18 -12.41
C ASN A 486 -23.10 -17.08 -11.70
N GLY A 487 -22.54 -16.47 -10.66
CA GLY A 487 -23.19 -15.38 -9.92
C GLY A 487 -24.25 -15.83 -8.91
N LYS A 488 -24.51 -17.14 -8.78
CA LYS A 488 -25.52 -17.62 -7.83
C LYS A 488 -25.12 -17.45 -6.38
N ASP A 489 -26.11 -17.12 -5.56
CA ASP A 489 -25.98 -17.08 -4.12
C ASP A 489 -25.80 -18.48 -3.51
N GLY A 490 -25.26 -18.52 -2.31
CA GLY A 490 -25.14 -19.73 -1.58
C GLY A 490 -23.97 -19.77 -0.59
N ARG A 491 -23.87 -20.90 0.11
CA ARG A 491 -22.75 -21.17 1.01
C ARG A 491 -21.62 -21.83 0.24
N LEU A 492 -20.54 -21.09 0.07
CA LEU A 492 -19.28 -21.60 -0.47
C LEU A 492 -18.53 -22.33 0.63
N ARG A 493 -18.03 -23.51 0.32
CA ARG A 493 -17.09 -24.27 1.14
C ARG A 493 -15.91 -24.68 0.31
N ILE A 494 -14.72 -24.51 0.85
CA ILE A 494 -13.49 -25.04 0.27
C ILE A 494 -12.83 -26.00 1.25
N ARG A 495 -12.28 -27.08 0.75
CA ARG A 495 -11.55 -28.06 1.53
C ARG A 495 -10.41 -28.66 0.73
N MET A 496 -9.21 -28.62 1.28
CA MET A 496 -8.06 -29.28 0.68
C MET A 496 -8.27 -30.80 0.68
N LEU A 497 -8.11 -31.41 -0.46
CA LEU A 497 -8.07 -32.85 -0.62
C LEU A 497 -6.68 -33.33 -0.18
N GLY A 498 -6.63 -34.42 0.60
CA GLY A 498 -5.35 -35.02 0.98
C GLY A 498 -4.53 -35.38 -0.25
N PRO A 499 -3.20 -35.59 -0.11
CA PRO A 499 -2.41 -36.06 -1.21
C PRO A 499 -3.05 -37.34 -1.75
N THR A 500 -3.45 -37.31 -3.01
CA THR A 500 -3.88 -38.52 -3.72
C THR A 500 -2.69 -39.49 -3.65
N THR A 501 -2.80 -40.51 -2.83
CA THR A 501 -1.95 -41.70 -2.93
C THR A 501 -2.21 -42.27 -4.32
N ARG A 502 -1.44 -41.82 -5.32
CA ARG A 502 -1.36 -42.56 -6.57
C ARG A 502 -0.82 -43.93 -6.19
N SER A 503 -1.70 -44.90 -6.10
CA SER A 503 -1.29 -46.29 -6.23
C SER A 503 -0.49 -46.36 -7.54
N GLN A 504 0.81 -46.54 -7.42
CA GLN A 504 1.63 -46.90 -8.58
C GLN A 504 1.08 -48.24 -9.13
N PRO A 505 0.92 -48.35 -10.46
CA PRO A 505 0.50 -49.59 -11.10
C PRO A 505 1.53 -50.68 -10.93
#